data_f1413968a85bacbb3f8ddc5912f4fc84
#
_entry.id   f1413968a85bacbb3f8ddc5912f4fc84
#
_cell.length_a   1.000
_cell.length_b   1.000
_cell.length_c   1.000
_cell.angle_alpha   90.00
_cell.angle_beta   90.00
_cell.angle_gamma   90.00
#
_symmetry.space_group_name_H-M   'P 1'
#
loop_
_entity.id
_entity.type
_entity.pdbx_description
1 polymer ?
#
loop_
_entity_poly.entity_id
_entity_poly.type
_entity_poly.pdbx_seq_one_letter_code
_entity_poly.pdbx_strand_id
1 'polypeptide(L)'
;MFNSNVLWILAAFVVYMGVMIAIGAKYMKSTKNAEDYFLGGRGLSGWVAALSAQASDMSGWLLMGLPGAVYAFGTGQAWIAIGLFIGTVCNWIFISGRLRRYTIRANNSLTLPEYFQNRFHDKKNVLLCISSIVIVVFFLVYTASAFAAGGKLFHAVTGVDYTVALTIGAVVI
;
A
#
# COMPACT_ATOMS: atom_id res chain seq x y z
N MET A 1 2.55 -2.65 35.04
CA MET A 1 2.13 -1.23 34.95
C MET A 1 2.60 -0.69 33.62
N PHE A 2 1.70 -0.34 32.71
CA PHE A 2 2.09 0.31 31.48
C PHE A 2 2.72 1.67 31.80
N ASN A 3 3.88 1.93 31.22
CA ASN A 3 4.56 3.19 31.35
C ASN A 3 3.67 4.31 30.76
N SER A 4 3.63 5.51 31.33
CA SER A 4 2.82 6.63 30.86
C SER A 4 2.97 6.88 29.36
N ASN A 5 4.15 6.67 28.80
CA ASN A 5 4.42 6.80 27.37
C ASN A 5 3.67 5.78 26.50
N VAL A 6 3.51 4.54 26.98
CA VAL A 6 2.77 3.48 26.26
C VAL A 6 1.28 3.81 26.19
N LEU A 7 0.71 4.40 27.25
CA LEU A 7 -0.68 4.85 27.27
C LEU A 7 -0.94 5.93 26.21
N TRP A 8 -0.04 6.91 26.07
CA TRP A 8 -0.19 7.95 25.05
C TRP A 8 -0.07 7.39 23.63
N ILE A 9 0.84 6.43 23.41
CA ILE A 9 0.98 5.76 22.11
C ILE A 9 -0.29 4.97 21.76
N LEU A 10 -0.82 4.20 22.71
CA LEU A 10 -2.07 3.46 22.52
C LEU A 10 -3.25 4.40 22.27
N ALA A 11 -3.36 5.49 23.00
CA ALA A 11 -4.40 6.50 22.79
C ALA A 11 -4.31 7.11 21.39
N ALA A 12 -3.12 7.50 20.95
CA ALA A 12 -2.90 8.02 19.60
C ALA A 12 -3.29 7.00 18.51
N PHE A 13 -2.94 5.71 18.72
CA PHE A 13 -3.32 4.63 17.81
C PHE A 13 -4.84 4.43 17.73
N VAL A 14 -5.53 4.41 18.87
CA VAL A 14 -7.00 4.27 18.92
C VAL A 14 -7.69 5.45 18.23
N VAL A 15 -7.21 6.67 18.46
CA VAL A 15 -7.73 7.87 17.78
C VAL A 15 -7.52 7.77 16.28
N TYR A 16 -6.32 7.41 15.84
CA TYR A 16 -6.01 7.23 14.41
C TYR A 16 -6.92 6.18 13.77
N MET A 17 -7.06 5.01 14.39
CA MET A 17 -7.95 3.95 13.90
C MET A 17 -9.41 4.39 13.86
N GLY A 18 -9.87 5.10 14.87
CA GLY A 18 -11.23 5.65 14.92
C GLY A 18 -11.49 6.62 13.76
N VAL A 19 -10.54 7.50 13.47
CA VAL A 19 -10.63 8.44 12.33
C VAL A 19 -10.66 7.68 11.01
N MET A 20 -9.80 6.67 10.82
CA MET A 20 -9.76 5.86 9.60
C MET A 20 -11.08 5.10 9.37
N ILE A 21 -11.62 4.47 10.39
CA ILE A 21 -12.91 3.76 10.33
C ILE A 21 -14.05 4.75 10.02
N ALA A 22 -14.06 5.93 10.64
CA ALA A 22 -15.07 6.95 10.39
C ALA A 22 -15.03 7.46 8.94
N ILE A 23 -13.82 7.66 8.39
CA ILE A 23 -13.62 8.02 6.97
C ILE A 23 -14.15 6.90 6.08
N GLY A 24 -13.74 5.64 6.33
CA GLY A 24 -14.20 4.47 5.57
C GLY A 24 -15.73 4.34 5.57
N ALA A 25 -16.35 4.44 6.72
CA ALA A 25 -17.81 4.37 6.86
C ALA A 25 -18.54 5.50 6.12
N LYS A 26 -17.95 6.72 6.12
CA LYS A 26 -18.50 7.85 5.37
C LYS A 26 -18.48 7.62 3.87
N TYR A 27 -17.37 7.09 3.35
CA TYR A 27 -17.21 6.86 1.90
C TYR A 27 -17.83 5.55 1.40
N MET A 28 -18.13 4.59 2.27
CA MET A 28 -18.79 3.33 1.92
C MET A 28 -20.11 3.55 1.15
N LYS A 29 -20.87 4.58 1.51
CA LYS A 29 -22.14 4.92 0.84
C LYS A 29 -21.97 5.54 -0.54
N SER A 30 -20.83 6.12 -0.86
CA SER A 30 -20.54 6.74 -2.15
C SER A 30 -19.90 5.78 -3.16
N THR A 31 -19.33 4.68 -2.69
CA THR A 31 -18.70 3.64 -3.52
C THR A 31 -19.77 2.71 -4.05
N LYS A 32 -20.16 2.85 -5.32
CA LYS A 32 -21.24 2.07 -5.94
C LYS A 32 -20.72 1.05 -6.96
N ASN A 33 -19.59 1.31 -7.57
CA ASN A 33 -19.04 0.54 -8.67
C ASN A 33 -17.60 0.11 -8.39
N ALA A 34 -17.11 -0.88 -9.13
CA ALA A 34 -15.71 -1.30 -9.07
C ALA A 34 -14.75 -0.16 -9.42
N GLU A 35 -15.11 0.73 -10.34
CA GLU A 35 -14.32 1.91 -10.69
C GLU A 35 -14.20 2.90 -9.52
N ASP A 36 -15.28 3.12 -8.76
CA ASP A 36 -15.25 3.94 -7.54
C ASP A 36 -14.33 3.33 -6.49
N TYR A 37 -14.39 2.00 -6.34
CA TYR A 37 -13.60 1.28 -5.35
C TYR A 37 -12.10 1.28 -5.68
N PHE A 38 -11.71 0.90 -6.91
CA PHE A 38 -10.31 0.76 -7.29
C PHE A 38 -9.65 2.09 -7.70
N LEU A 39 -10.39 3.01 -8.29
CA LEU A 39 -9.85 4.22 -8.90
C LEU A 39 -10.42 5.52 -8.32
N GLY A 40 -11.25 5.44 -7.27
CA GLY A 40 -11.93 6.62 -6.72
C GLY A 40 -12.80 7.34 -7.75
N GLY A 41 -13.44 6.58 -8.66
CA GLY A 41 -14.27 7.12 -9.74
C GLY A 41 -13.46 7.98 -10.74
N ARG A 42 -12.13 7.85 -10.77
CA ARG A 42 -11.20 8.68 -11.56
C ARG A 42 -11.34 10.20 -11.34
N GLY A 43 -12.03 10.60 -10.28
CA GLY A 43 -12.30 12.00 -9.92
C GLY A 43 -11.32 12.60 -8.91
N LEU A 44 -10.31 11.84 -8.46
CA LEU A 44 -9.35 12.31 -7.47
C LEU A 44 -8.48 13.43 -8.04
N SER A 45 -8.26 14.49 -7.23
CA SER A 45 -7.29 15.51 -7.57
C SER A 45 -5.87 14.94 -7.59
N GLY A 46 -4.96 15.56 -8.35
CA GLY A 46 -3.58 15.09 -8.47
C GLY A 46 -2.87 14.97 -7.10
N TRP A 47 -3.13 15.89 -6.19
CA TRP A 47 -2.58 15.83 -4.82
C TRP A 47 -3.11 14.64 -4.02
N VAL A 48 -4.42 14.41 -4.04
CA VAL A 48 -5.03 13.28 -3.34
C VAL A 48 -4.55 11.96 -3.91
N ALA A 49 -4.45 11.85 -5.25
CA ALA A 49 -3.94 10.66 -5.91
C ALA A 49 -2.46 10.39 -5.55
N ALA A 50 -1.62 11.42 -5.52
CA ALA A 50 -0.22 11.29 -5.16
C ALA A 50 -0.04 10.88 -3.69
N LEU A 51 -0.76 11.52 -2.76
CA LEU A 51 -0.72 11.16 -1.34
C LEU A 51 -1.26 9.76 -1.08
N SER A 52 -2.34 9.37 -1.76
CA SER A 52 -2.92 8.02 -1.65
C SER A 52 -1.94 6.95 -2.16
N ALA A 53 -1.33 7.17 -3.33
CA ALA A 53 -0.33 6.27 -3.88
C ALA A 53 0.86 6.11 -2.93
N GLN A 54 1.38 7.23 -2.41
CA GLN A 54 2.51 7.22 -1.49
C GLN A 54 2.18 6.52 -0.15
N ALA A 55 1.00 6.78 0.40
CA ALA A 55 0.54 6.12 1.63
C ALA A 55 0.36 4.61 1.46
N SER A 56 -0.04 4.15 0.28
CA SER A 56 -0.22 2.73 -0.03
C SER A 56 1.09 2.00 -0.34
N ASP A 57 2.09 2.72 -0.86
CA ASP A 57 3.39 2.15 -1.24
C ASP A 57 4.37 2.08 -0.05
N MET A 58 4.23 2.97 0.93
CA MET A 58 5.06 2.98 2.13
C MET A 58 4.77 1.76 3.01
N SER A 59 5.73 0.83 3.05
CA SER A 59 5.68 -0.37 3.88
C SER A 59 6.57 -0.24 5.12
N GLY A 60 6.56 -1.25 5.97
CA GLY A 60 7.51 -1.40 7.07
C GLY A 60 8.98 -1.32 6.62
N TRP A 61 9.27 -1.58 5.34
CA TRP A 61 10.60 -1.40 4.78
C TRP A 61 11.09 0.05 4.90
N LEU A 62 10.27 1.02 4.55
CA LEU A 62 10.68 2.43 4.59
C LEU A 62 10.88 2.93 6.02
N LEU A 63 10.06 2.47 6.97
CA LEU A 63 10.10 2.92 8.36
C LEU A 63 11.16 2.20 9.21
N MET A 64 11.41 0.93 8.95
CA MET A 64 12.31 0.11 9.77
C MET A 64 13.45 -0.50 8.96
N GLY A 65 13.18 -1.01 7.77
CA GLY A 65 14.16 -1.71 6.96
C GLY A 65 15.26 -0.79 6.45
N LEU A 66 14.90 0.33 5.85
CA LEU A 66 15.87 1.27 5.30
C LEU A 66 16.72 1.96 6.39
N PRO A 67 16.14 2.53 7.47
CA PRO A 67 16.94 3.05 8.57
C PRO A 67 17.82 1.98 9.24
N GLY A 68 17.29 0.77 9.43
CA GLY A 68 18.04 -0.36 9.95
C GLY A 68 19.21 -0.77 9.05
N ALA A 69 19.01 -0.77 7.73
CA ALA A 69 20.08 -1.06 6.77
C ALA A 69 21.17 0.02 6.78
N VAL A 70 20.79 1.30 6.86
CA VAL A 70 21.76 2.40 7.00
C VAL A 70 22.55 2.29 8.29
N TYR A 71 21.89 1.93 9.39
CA TYR A 71 22.55 1.74 10.69
C TYR A 71 23.53 0.56 10.65
N ALA A 72 23.13 -0.58 10.06
CA ALA A 72 23.93 -1.81 10.07
C ALA A 72 25.06 -1.81 9.02
N PHE A 73 24.81 -1.24 7.84
CA PHE A 73 25.72 -1.35 6.68
C PHE A 73 26.30 0.00 6.23
N GLY A 74 25.97 1.08 6.94
CA GLY A 74 26.52 2.41 6.69
C GLY A 74 25.70 3.24 5.69
N THR A 75 26.13 4.49 5.52
CA THR A 75 25.43 5.53 4.74
C THR A 75 25.29 5.22 3.23
N GLY A 76 26.06 4.26 2.71
CA GLY A 76 25.92 3.79 1.32
C GLY A 76 24.51 3.28 1.01
N GLN A 77 23.79 2.76 2.02
CA GLN A 77 22.39 2.31 1.84
C GLN A 77 21.41 3.46 1.59
N ALA A 78 21.77 4.70 1.91
CA ALA A 78 20.95 5.88 1.61
C ALA A 78 20.73 6.09 0.10
N TRP A 79 21.59 5.56 -0.76
CA TRP A 79 21.39 5.59 -2.21
C TRP A 79 20.10 4.90 -2.65
N ILE A 80 19.60 3.94 -1.86
CA ILE A 80 18.30 3.29 -2.11
C ILE A 80 17.18 4.34 -2.05
N ALA A 81 17.19 5.20 -1.03
CA ALA A 81 16.18 6.26 -0.89
C ALA A 81 16.25 7.28 -2.04
N ILE A 82 17.46 7.66 -2.45
CA ILE A 82 17.67 8.56 -3.58
C ILE A 82 17.14 7.93 -4.87
N GLY A 83 17.47 6.66 -5.12
CA GLY A 83 16.99 5.91 -6.29
C GLY A 83 15.46 5.79 -6.31
N LEU A 84 14.83 5.50 -5.18
CA LEU A 84 13.38 5.44 -5.05
C LEU A 84 12.74 6.80 -5.34
N PHE A 85 13.29 7.88 -4.79
CA PHE A 85 12.80 9.24 -5.05
C PHE A 85 12.84 9.58 -6.54
N ILE A 86 14.01 9.43 -7.18
CA ILE A 86 14.18 9.70 -8.61
C ILE A 86 13.25 8.81 -9.44
N GLY A 87 13.18 7.50 -9.13
CA GLY A 87 12.32 6.55 -9.83
C GLY A 87 10.85 6.93 -9.73
N THR A 88 10.38 7.33 -8.56
CA THR A 88 9.00 7.80 -8.36
C THR A 88 8.71 9.05 -9.18
N VAL A 89 9.59 10.05 -9.15
CA VAL A 89 9.42 11.28 -9.95
C VAL A 89 9.37 10.95 -11.45
N CYS A 90 10.30 10.12 -11.94
CA CYS A 90 10.30 9.68 -13.34
C CYS A 90 9.02 8.91 -13.71
N ASN A 91 8.55 8.02 -12.84
CA ASN A 91 7.31 7.27 -13.05
C ASN A 91 6.10 8.22 -13.19
N TRP A 92 5.98 9.21 -12.32
CA TRP A 92 4.88 10.18 -12.40
C TRP A 92 4.95 11.06 -13.65
N ILE A 93 6.12 11.51 -14.05
CA ILE A 93 6.30 12.37 -15.23
C ILE A 93 6.11 11.59 -16.54
N PHE A 94 6.73 10.42 -16.67
CA PHE A 94 6.83 9.74 -17.96
C PHE A 94 5.80 8.62 -18.17
N ILE A 95 5.40 7.91 -17.09
CA ILE A 95 4.60 6.69 -17.19
C ILE A 95 3.14 6.93 -16.82
N SER A 96 2.85 7.56 -15.69
CA SER A 96 1.50 7.61 -15.12
C SER A 96 0.46 8.20 -16.07
N GLY A 97 0.76 9.34 -16.69
CA GLY A 97 -0.17 10.01 -17.61
C GLY A 97 -0.41 9.23 -18.91
N ARG A 98 0.61 8.50 -19.39
CA ARG A 98 0.48 7.60 -20.55
C ARG A 98 -0.35 6.37 -20.19
N LEU A 99 -0.03 5.73 -19.08
CA LEU A 99 -0.73 4.54 -18.60
C LEU A 99 -2.22 4.83 -18.41
N ARG A 100 -2.58 5.93 -17.73
CA ARG A 100 -3.98 6.36 -17.57
C ARG A 100 -4.72 6.46 -18.90
N ARG A 101 -4.11 7.10 -19.90
CA ARG A 101 -4.73 7.24 -21.24
C ARG A 101 -4.89 5.90 -21.95
N TYR A 102 -3.90 5.03 -21.83
CA TYR A 102 -3.95 3.70 -22.44
C TYR A 102 -4.94 2.76 -21.75
N THR A 103 -5.07 2.78 -20.43
CA THR A 103 -6.08 1.97 -19.72
C THR A 103 -7.50 2.35 -20.09
N ILE A 104 -7.77 3.66 -20.27
CA ILE A 104 -9.08 4.14 -20.72
C ILE A 104 -9.37 3.64 -22.15
N ARG A 105 -8.40 3.74 -23.06
CA ARG A 105 -8.53 3.25 -24.44
C ARG A 105 -8.64 1.72 -24.54
N ALA A 106 -8.02 1.00 -23.61
CA ALA A 106 -8.09 -0.45 -23.49
C ALA A 106 -9.34 -0.88 -22.71
N ASN A 107 -10.51 -0.52 -23.18
CA ASN A 107 -11.83 -0.87 -22.63
C ASN A 107 -12.00 -0.46 -21.15
N ASN A 108 -11.47 0.71 -20.76
CA ASN A 108 -11.52 1.23 -19.39
C ASN A 108 -10.98 0.23 -18.34
N SER A 109 -9.90 -0.46 -18.64
CA SER A 109 -9.31 -1.48 -17.77
C SER A 109 -9.00 -0.93 -16.38
N LEU A 110 -9.49 -1.60 -15.33
CA LEU A 110 -9.34 -1.18 -13.94
C LEU A 110 -8.08 -1.73 -13.28
N THR A 111 -7.61 -2.89 -13.75
CA THR A 111 -6.45 -3.59 -13.21
C THR A 111 -5.38 -3.81 -14.28
N LEU A 112 -4.13 -4.06 -13.86
CA LEU A 112 -3.04 -4.38 -14.81
C LEU A 112 -3.28 -5.67 -15.59
N PRO A 113 -3.76 -6.77 -14.99
CA PRO A 113 -4.13 -7.98 -15.74
C PRO A 113 -5.15 -7.72 -16.84
N GLU A 114 -6.20 -6.99 -16.53
CA GLU A 114 -7.23 -6.61 -17.49
C GLU A 114 -6.67 -5.69 -18.60
N TYR A 115 -5.80 -4.76 -18.23
CA TYR A 115 -5.10 -3.92 -19.20
C TYR A 115 -4.25 -4.75 -20.16
N PHE A 116 -3.49 -5.73 -19.69
CA PHE A 116 -2.70 -6.60 -20.57
C PHE A 116 -3.61 -7.42 -21.50
N GLN A 117 -4.69 -7.99 -20.98
CA GLN A 117 -5.67 -8.71 -21.77
C GLN A 117 -6.22 -7.86 -22.91
N ASN A 118 -6.72 -6.67 -22.57
CA ASN A 118 -7.34 -5.77 -23.55
C ASN A 118 -6.31 -5.17 -24.52
N ARG A 119 -5.12 -4.82 -24.03
CA ARG A 119 -4.04 -4.23 -24.83
C ARG A 119 -3.51 -5.18 -25.90
N PHE A 120 -3.36 -6.46 -25.56
CA PHE A 120 -2.80 -7.48 -26.44
C PHE A 120 -3.87 -8.34 -27.12
N HIS A 121 -5.15 -7.99 -26.94
CA HIS A 121 -6.29 -8.72 -27.51
C HIS A 121 -6.27 -10.23 -27.20
N ASP A 122 -5.91 -10.57 -25.96
CA ASP A 122 -5.79 -11.96 -25.52
C ASP A 122 -7.16 -12.61 -25.34
N LYS A 123 -7.62 -13.29 -26.39
CA LYS A 123 -8.91 -14.00 -26.41
C LYS A 123 -8.96 -15.22 -25.50
N LYS A 124 -7.80 -15.77 -25.11
CA LYS A 124 -7.68 -16.98 -24.27
C LYS A 124 -7.49 -16.65 -22.79
N ASN A 125 -7.45 -15.39 -22.43
CA ASN A 125 -7.23 -14.92 -21.05
C ASN A 125 -5.90 -15.41 -20.41
N VAL A 126 -4.92 -15.78 -21.21
CA VAL A 126 -3.64 -16.33 -20.74
C VAL A 126 -2.85 -15.24 -20.01
N LEU A 127 -2.73 -14.05 -20.59
CA LEU A 127 -2.03 -12.92 -19.99
C LEU A 127 -2.73 -12.45 -18.70
N LEU A 128 -4.06 -12.43 -18.70
CA LEU A 128 -4.84 -12.12 -17.51
C LEU A 128 -4.57 -13.12 -16.39
N CYS A 129 -4.63 -14.42 -16.67
CA CYS A 129 -4.39 -15.46 -15.67
C CYS A 129 -2.95 -15.42 -15.12
N ILE A 130 -1.95 -15.36 -15.99
CA ILE A 130 -0.55 -15.36 -15.56
C ILE A 130 -0.24 -14.11 -14.71
N SER A 131 -0.63 -12.93 -15.18
CA SER A 131 -0.38 -11.70 -14.42
C SER A 131 -1.15 -11.65 -13.11
N SER A 132 -2.37 -12.18 -13.04
CA SER A 132 -3.14 -12.27 -11.80
C SER A 132 -2.48 -13.23 -10.80
N ILE A 133 -2.02 -14.41 -11.25
CA ILE A 133 -1.31 -15.36 -10.38
C ILE A 133 -0.03 -14.73 -9.82
N VAL A 134 0.77 -14.08 -10.67
CA VAL A 134 1.99 -13.39 -10.24
C VAL A 134 1.67 -12.34 -9.18
N ILE A 135 0.66 -11.49 -9.43
CA ILE A 135 0.25 -10.46 -8.46
C ILE A 135 -0.17 -11.10 -7.14
N VAL A 136 -1.04 -12.12 -7.16
CA VAL A 136 -1.53 -12.77 -5.94
C VAL A 136 -0.37 -13.37 -5.14
N VAL A 137 0.55 -14.09 -5.77
CA VAL A 137 1.70 -14.71 -5.08
C VAL A 137 2.58 -13.66 -4.42
N PHE A 138 2.98 -12.62 -5.16
CA PHE A 138 3.88 -11.60 -4.62
C PHE A 138 3.20 -10.73 -3.56
N PHE A 139 1.92 -10.39 -3.74
CA PHE A 139 1.19 -9.61 -2.73
C PHE A 139 0.86 -10.43 -1.47
N LEU A 140 0.70 -11.73 -1.55
CA LEU A 140 0.61 -12.60 -0.38
C LEU A 140 1.88 -12.49 0.49
N VAL A 141 3.06 -12.64 -0.13
CA VAL A 141 4.34 -12.50 0.57
C VAL A 141 4.52 -11.09 1.13
N TYR A 142 4.17 -10.06 0.33
CA TYR A 142 4.23 -8.66 0.76
C TYR A 142 3.35 -8.39 1.99
N THR A 143 2.10 -8.84 1.95
CA THR A 143 1.15 -8.68 3.07
C THR A 143 1.63 -9.42 4.32
N ALA A 144 2.12 -10.65 4.18
CA ALA A 144 2.68 -11.40 5.29
C ALA A 144 3.87 -10.66 5.94
N SER A 145 4.75 -10.07 5.12
CA SER A 145 5.88 -9.28 5.63
C SER A 145 5.43 -8.01 6.35
N ALA A 146 4.38 -7.35 5.87
CA ALA A 146 3.81 -6.16 6.49
C ALA A 146 3.19 -6.49 7.86
N PHE A 147 2.46 -7.60 7.98
CA PHE A 147 1.94 -8.07 9.26
C PHE A 147 3.07 -8.41 10.25
N ALA A 148 4.11 -9.11 9.80
CA ALA A 148 5.25 -9.43 10.62
C ALA A 148 5.98 -8.18 11.13
N ALA A 149 6.14 -7.18 10.28
CA ALA A 149 6.75 -5.90 10.65
C ALA A 149 5.88 -5.14 11.67
N GLY A 150 4.57 -5.06 11.42
CA GLY A 150 3.60 -4.45 12.35
C GLY A 150 3.58 -5.13 13.71
N GLY A 151 3.53 -6.46 13.74
CA GLY A 151 3.58 -7.24 14.98
C GLY A 151 4.86 -7.00 15.79
N LYS A 152 6.01 -6.95 15.13
CA LYS A 152 7.30 -6.64 15.78
C LYS A 152 7.34 -5.22 16.34
N LEU A 153 6.86 -4.25 15.57
CA LEU A 153 6.80 -2.86 16.02
C LEU A 153 5.90 -2.73 17.25
N PHE A 154 4.72 -3.32 17.22
CA PHE A 154 3.77 -3.26 18.33
C PHE A 154 4.33 -3.93 19.59
N HIS A 155 4.93 -5.10 19.42
CA HIS A 155 5.63 -5.78 20.53
C HIS A 155 6.74 -4.91 21.14
N ALA A 156 7.58 -4.30 20.32
CA ALA A 156 8.68 -3.47 20.78
C ALA A 156 8.22 -2.20 21.53
N VAL A 157 7.09 -1.62 21.12
CA VAL A 157 6.58 -0.35 21.69
C VAL A 157 5.70 -0.59 22.90
N THR A 158 4.87 -1.63 22.90
CA THR A 158 3.86 -1.86 23.95
C THR A 158 4.23 -2.95 24.94
N GLY A 159 5.18 -3.84 24.58
CA GLY A 159 5.49 -5.04 25.35
C GLY A 159 4.45 -6.15 25.26
N VAL A 160 3.41 -5.97 24.43
CA VAL A 160 2.40 -7.02 24.16
C VAL A 160 3.04 -8.15 23.39
N ASP A 161 2.61 -9.40 23.66
CA ASP A 161 3.13 -10.56 22.94
C ASP A 161 2.98 -10.40 21.43
N TYR A 162 4.02 -10.83 20.69
CA TYR A 162 4.08 -10.71 19.23
C TYR A 162 2.89 -11.35 18.54
N THR A 163 2.47 -12.55 18.98
CA THR A 163 1.36 -13.29 18.37
C THR A 163 0.03 -12.56 18.56
N VAL A 164 -0.17 -12.00 19.76
CA VAL A 164 -1.35 -11.20 20.07
C VAL A 164 -1.38 -9.93 19.23
N ALA A 165 -0.26 -9.21 19.14
CA ALA A 165 -0.13 -7.99 18.34
C ALA A 165 -0.40 -8.26 16.84
N LEU A 166 0.14 -9.36 16.32
CA LEU A 166 -0.07 -9.78 14.93
C LEU A 166 -1.54 -10.14 14.67
N THR A 167 -2.17 -10.88 15.58
CA THR A 167 -3.58 -11.29 15.44
C THR A 167 -4.50 -10.08 15.48
N ILE A 168 -4.28 -9.14 16.39
CA ILE A 168 -5.05 -7.89 16.47
C ILE A 168 -4.88 -7.11 15.15
N GLY A 169 -3.64 -6.97 14.66
CA GLY A 169 -3.39 -6.32 13.39
C GLY A 169 -4.13 -6.97 12.21
N ALA A 170 -4.13 -8.29 12.16
CA ALA A 170 -4.81 -9.03 11.08
C ALA A 170 -6.35 -8.92 11.15
N VAL A 171 -6.93 -8.74 12.33
CA VAL A 171 -8.39 -8.57 12.48
C VAL A 171 -8.84 -7.14 12.18
N VAL A 172 -7.96 -6.16 12.42
CA VAL A 172 -8.27 -4.72 12.24
C VAL A 172 -8.16 -4.29 10.78
N ILE A 173 -7.30 -4.94 9.98
CA ILE A 173 -7.10 -4.67 8.55
C ILE A 173 -8.08 -5.48 7.71
#